data_539b3ea5ba07461192364d9f7e29db7d
#
_entry.id   539b3ea5ba07461192364d9f7e29db7d
#
_cell.length_a   1.000
_cell.length_b   1.000
_cell.length_c   1.000
_cell.angle_alpha   90.00
_cell.angle_beta   90.00
_cell.angle_gamma   90.00
#
_symmetry.space_group_name_H-M   'P 1'
#
loop_
_entity.id
_entity.type
_entity.pdbx_description
1 polymer ?
#
loop_
_entity_poly.entity_id
_entity_poly.type
_entity_poly.pdbx_seq_one_letter_code
_entity_poly.pdbx_strand_id
1 'polypeptide(L)'
;MTGVQTCALPDLDAFFWVGGVPTPAVTDLGATPGLKLRLVDHADAVEAMVKKYGPLYVKDAIPARAYPGQDGVNNIATVWNVLVADSKMSDQLAYDIVKTVFERKEDLVRVHAEARNFEYKYQTPGAAVVPFHPGALKYFAEKGIKIN
;
A
#
# COMPACT_ATOMS: atom_id res chain seq x y z
N MET A 1 8.73 11.11 -18.06
CA MET A 1 10.02 10.63 -17.53
C MET A 1 10.58 11.70 -16.62
N THR A 2 10.31 11.60 -15.33
CA THR A 2 10.94 12.45 -14.33
C THR A 2 12.04 11.61 -13.71
N GLY A 3 13.27 11.78 -14.22
CA GLY A 3 14.45 11.23 -13.60
C GLY A 3 14.58 11.83 -12.21
N VAL A 4 14.36 11.04 -11.18
CA VAL A 4 14.85 11.37 -9.86
C VAL A 4 16.35 11.38 -9.97
N GLN A 5 16.93 12.56 -9.97
CA GLN A 5 18.36 12.74 -10.03
C GLN A 5 18.96 12.19 -8.73
N THR A 6 19.63 11.05 -8.82
CA THR A 6 20.32 10.33 -7.74
C THR A 6 21.53 11.10 -7.16
N CYS A 7 21.67 12.38 -7.44
CA CYS A 7 22.79 13.20 -6.96
C CYS A 7 22.73 13.54 -5.46
N ALA A 8 21.64 13.26 -4.78
CA ALA A 8 21.48 13.60 -3.34
C ALA A 8 21.79 12.43 -2.37
N LEU A 9 21.99 11.22 -2.89
CA LEU A 9 22.14 10.02 -2.04
C LEU A 9 23.48 9.93 -1.27
N PRO A 10 24.62 10.48 -1.72
CA PRO A 10 25.83 10.44 -0.90
C PRO A 10 25.77 11.32 0.35
N ASP A 11 24.85 12.29 0.38
CA ASP A 11 24.76 13.30 1.43
C ASP A 11 23.60 13.02 2.42
N LEU A 12 22.88 11.90 2.26
CA LEU A 12 21.77 11.55 3.13
C LEU A 12 22.07 10.29 3.95
N ASP A 13 22.00 10.42 5.27
CA ASP A 13 22.14 9.31 6.19
C ASP A 13 20.88 8.45 6.29
N ALA A 14 19.70 9.02 6.00
CA ALA A 14 18.41 8.34 6.04
C ALA A 14 17.36 9.00 5.13
N PHE A 15 16.37 8.23 4.73
CA PHE A 15 15.21 8.71 3.97
C PHE A 15 13.95 7.93 4.33
N PHE A 16 12.78 8.54 4.08
CA PHE A 16 11.49 7.86 4.14
C PHE A 16 11.04 7.49 2.73
N TRP A 17 10.40 6.34 2.64
CA TRP A 17 9.82 5.87 1.40
C TRP A 17 8.43 5.29 1.61
N VAL A 18 7.49 5.60 0.70
CA VAL A 18 6.17 5.01 0.63
C VAL A 18 5.98 4.40 -0.75
N GLY A 19 5.70 3.11 -0.81
CA GLY A 19 5.53 2.38 -2.07
C GLY A 19 5.34 0.89 -1.84
N GLY A 20 5.02 0.17 -2.92
CA GLY A 20 4.92 -1.29 -2.89
C GLY A 20 6.27 -1.98 -2.69
N VAL A 21 6.24 -3.17 -2.12
CA VAL A 21 7.43 -3.97 -1.81
C VAL A 21 7.54 -5.16 -2.78
N PRO A 22 8.71 -5.37 -3.43
CA PRO A 22 9.89 -4.53 -3.45
C PRO A 22 9.76 -3.31 -4.36
N THR A 23 10.32 -2.17 -3.94
CA THR A 23 10.41 -0.98 -4.80
C THR A 23 11.70 -1.00 -5.60
N PRO A 24 11.67 -0.88 -6.94
CA PRO A 24 12.86 -0.97 -7.78
C PRO A 24 13.97 0.00 -7.37
N ALA A 25 13.65 1.26 -7.12
CA ALA A 25 14.64 2.27 -6.73
C ALA A 25 15.35 1.93 -5.40
N VAL A 26 14.66 1.33 -4.43
CA VAL A 26 15.24 0.88 -3.16
C VAL A 26 16.10 -0.37 -3.38
N THR A 27 15.67 -1.26 -4.28
CA THR A 27 16.45 -2.44 -4.67
C THR A 27 17.76 -2.05 -5.34
N ASP A 28 17.70 -1.11 -6.30
CA ASP A 28 18.87 -0.61 -7.01
C ASP A 28 19.85 0.08 -6.06
N LEU A 29 19.34 0.89 -5.13
CA LEU A 29 20.16 1.52 -4.09
C LEU A 29 20.86 0.47 -3.23
N GLY A 30 20.13 -0.53 -2.74
CA GLY A 30 20.69 -1.61 -1.91
C GLY A 30 21.69 -2.51 -2.64
N ALA A 31 21.63 -2.56 -3.98
CA ALA A 31 22.58 -3.29 -4.83
C ALA A 31 23.84 -2.49 -5.17
N THR A 32 23.91 -1.21 -4.80
CA THR A 32 25.05 -0.34 -5.12
C THR A 32 26.30 -0.83 -4.38
N PRO A 33 27.44 -1.08 -5.08
CA PRO A 33 28.66 -1.52 -4.45
C PRO A 33 29.17 -0.55 -3.37
N GLY A 34 29.51 -1.08 -2.21
CA GLY A 34 30.03 -0.30 -1.08
C GLY A 34 28.96 0.39 -0.22
N LEU A 35 27.70 0.38 -0.63
CA LEU A 35 26.59 0.90 0.15
C LEU A 35 25.95 -0.21 0.99
N LYS A 36 25.65 0.09 2.26
CA LYS A 36 24.88 -0.80 3.13
C LYS A 36 23.54 -0.15 3.48
N LEU A 37 22.47 -0.65 2.90
CA LEU A 37 21.11 -0.22 3.21
C LEU A 37 20.62 -0.98 4.45
N ARG A 38 20.02 -0.26 5.39
CA ARG A 38 19.34 -0.83 6.55
C ARG A 38 17.92 -0.29 6.64
N LEU A 39 16.96 -1.18 6.69
CA LEU A 39 15.58 -0.82 7.01
C LEU A 39 15.43 -0.64 8.53
N VAL A 40 14.73 0.39 8.95
CA VAL A 40 14.50 0.71 10.37
C VAL A 40 13.10 0.26 10.77
N ASP A 41 13.01 -0.55 11.82
CA ASP A 41 11.72 -0.92 12.42
C ASP A 41 11.03 0.31 13.01
N HIS A 42 9.74 0.47 12.75
CA HIS A 42 8.93 1.58 13.25
C HIS A 42 7.44 1.23 13.42
N ALA A 43 7.10 -0.06 13.45
CA ALA A 43 5.72 -0.50 13.68
C ALA A 43 5.19 -0.16 15.08
N ASP A 44 6.07 0.07 16.05
CA ASP A 44 5.74 0.51 17.41
C ASP A 44 5.14 1.91 17.44
N ALA A 45 5.47 2.76 16.47
CA ALA A 45 4.90 4.09 16.33
C ALA A 45 3.41 4.10 15.91
N VAL A 46 2.89 3.00 15.35
CA VAL A 46 1.53 2.95 14.79
C VAL A 46 0.46 3.34 15.79
N GLU A 47 0.56 2.89 17.04
CA GLU A 47 -0.46 3.22 18.06
C GLU A 47 -0.52 4.72 18.35
N ALA A 48 0.62 5.38 18.44
CA ALA A 48 0.68 6.83 18.61
C ALA A 48 0.18 7.56 17.36
N MET A 49 0.48 7.04 16.18
CA MET A 49 0.01 7.61 14.89
C MET A 49 -1.49 7.48 14.75
N VAL A 50 -2.06 6.32 15.07
CA VAL A 50 -3.52 6.11 15.04
C VAL A 50 -4.23 7.02 16.04
N LYS A 51 -3.69 7.18 17.26
CA LYS A 51 -4.26 8.10 18.26
C LYS A 51 -4.27 9.54 17.79
N LYS A 52 -3.26 9.97 17.01
CA LYS A 52 -3.11 11.36 16.56
C LYS A 52 -3.84 11.65 15.25
N TYR A 53 -3.83 10.71 14.32
CA TYR A 53 -4.25 10.94 12.93
C TYR A 53 -5.44 10.08 12.50
N GLY A 54 -5.96 9.22 13.39
CA GLY A 54 -7.02 8.26 13.06
C GLY A 54 -6.47 6.94 12.49
N PRO A 55 -7.34 5.98 12.16
CA PRO A 55 -6.99 4.60 11.79
C PRO A 55 -6.46 4.47 10.35
N LEU A 56 -5.66 5.43 9.90
CA LEU A 56 -5.04 5.44 8.58
C LEU A 56 -3.77 4.60 8.50
N TYR A 57 -3.17 4.32 9.66
CA TYR A 57 -1.92 3.59 9.76
C TYR A 57 -2.16 2.21 10.34
N VAL A 58 -1.47 1.22 9.79
CA VAL A 58 -1.53 -0.17 10.25
C VAL A 58 -0.12 -0.73 10.42
N LYS A 59 0.00 -1.71 11.34
CA LYS A 59 1.24 -2.49 11.48
C LYS A 59 1.33 -3.48 10.33
N ASP A 60 2.49 -3.55 9.70
CA ASP A 60 2.78 -4.48 8.62
C ASP A 60 4.26 -4.89 8.68
N ALA A 61 4.68 -5.77 7.78
CA ALA A 61 6.04 -6.26 7.75
C ALA A 61 6.57 -6.41 6.32
N ILE A 62 7.78 -5.93 6.09
CA ILE A 62 8.55 -6.24 4.89
C ILE A 62 9.19 -7.61 5.10
N PRO A 63 8.91 -8.61 4.24
CA PRO A 63 9.48 -9.94 4.37
C PRO A 63 11.01 -9.91 4.34
N ALA A 64 11.64 -10.87 5.02
CA ALA A 64 13.08 -11.05 4.90
C ALA A 64 13.47 -11.24 3.42
N ARG A 65 14.62 -10.70 3.05
CA ARG A 65 15.18 -10.78 1.69
C ARG A 65 14.36 -10.06 0.61
N ALA A 66 13.47 -9.13 0.99
CA ALA A 66 12.79 -8.28 0.02
C ALA A 66 13.75 -7.31 -0.68
N TYR A 67 14.81 -6.92 0.01
CA TYR A 67 15.85 -6.04 -0.53
C TYR A 67 17.25 -6.61 -0.32
N PRO A 68 18.25 -6.23 -1.17
CA PRO A 68 19.64 -6.63 -0.98
C PRO A 68 20.16 -6.28 0.42
N GLY A 69 20.81 -7.23 1.08
CA GLY A 69 21.37 -7.03 2.42
C GLY A 69 20.37 -7.04 3.59
N GLN A 70 19.09 -7.31 3.31
CA GLN A 70 18.07 -7.49 4.35
C GLN A 70 17.93 -8.97 4.73
N ASP A 71 18.45 -9.36 5.88
CA ASP A 71 18.41 -10.75 6.34
C ASP A 71 17.15 -11.10 7.13
N GLY A 72 16.57 -10.13 7.84
CA GLY A 72 15.42 -10.30 8.70
C GLY A 72 14.14 -9.63 8.19
N VAL A 73 13.03 -9.96 8.84
CA VAL A 73 11.77 -9.24 8.69
C VAL A 73 11.91 -7.84 9.27
N ASN A 74 11.36 -6.84 8.61
CA ASN A 74 11.33 -5.47 9.09
C ASN A 74 9.89 -5.04 9.38
N ASN A 75 9.59 -4.67 10.61
CA ASN A 75 8.26 -4.30 11.05
C ASN A 75 8.04 -2.79 10.83
N ILE A 76 7.01 -2.45 10.09
CA ILE A 76 6.76 -1.10 9.60
C ILE A 76 5.38 -0.58 9.96
N ALA A 77 5.26 0.75 9.97
CA ALA A 77 4.00 1.43 9.81
C ALA A 77 3.70 1.57 8.32
N THR A 78 2.52 1.15 7.88
CA THR A 78 2.07 1.29 6.50
C THR A 78 0.75 2.03 6.41
N VAL A 79 0.37 2.42 5.21
CA VAL A 79 -0.88 3.11 4.88
C VAL A 79 -1.60 2.36 3.77
N TRP A 80 -2.92 2.52 3.71
CA TRP A 80 -3.71 1.93 2.64
C TRP A 80 -3.58 2.73 1.35
N ASN A 81 -3.46 2.02 0.23
CA ASN A 81 -3.75 2.58 -1.08
C ASN A 81 -5.25 2.52 -1.31
N VAL A 82 -5.85 3.63 -1.70
CA VAL A 82 -7.29 3.72 -1.95
C VAL A 82 -7.56 4.08 -3.41
N LEU A 83 -8.50 3.38 -4.02
CA LEU A 83 -9.04 3.75 -5.33
C LEU A 83 -10.14 4.78 -5.10
N VAL A 84 -9.96 5.99 -5.61
CA VAL A 84 -10.91 7.08 -5.48
C VAL A 84 -11.59 7.37 -6.81
N ALA A 85 -12.84 7.82 -6.75
CA ALA A 85 -13.63 8.21 -7.91
C ALA A 85 -14.37 9.52 -7.63
N ASP A 86 -14.80 10.21 -8.68
CA ASP A 86 -15.69 11.37 -8.54
C ASP A 86 -17.03 10.90 -7.95
N SER A 87 -17.57 11.65 -7.00
CA SER A 87 -18.87 11.38 -6.36
C SER A 87 -20.05 11.37 -7.35
N LYS A 88 -19.87 11.96 -8.53
CA LYS A 88 -20.85 11.97 -9.62
C LYS A 88 -20.75 10.78 -10.55
N MET A 89 -19.78 9.87 -10.34
CA MET A 89 -19.71 8.61 -11.09
C MET A 89 -21.03 7.86 -10.92
N SER A 90 -21.52 7.19 -11.97
CA SER A 90 -22.74 6.41 -11.83
C SER A 90 -22.51 5.19 -10.92
N ASP A 91 -23.52 4.80 -10.14
CA ASP A 91 -23.43 3.63 -9.26
C ASP A 91 -23.10 2.35 -10.02
N GLN A 92 -23.63 2.22 -11.24
CA GLN A 92 -23.35 1.06 -12.09
C GLN A 92 -21.87 1.01 -12.48
N LEU A 93 -21.28 2.12 -12.89
CA LEU A 93 -19.86 2.15 -13.28
C LEU A 93 -18.97 1.87 -12.08
N ALA A 94 -19.25 2.47 -10.91
CA ALA A 94 -18.50 2.20 -9.69
C ALA A 94 -18.62 0.72 -9.25
N TYR A 95 -19.81 0.14 -9.35
CA TYR A 95 -20.05 -1.28 -9.11
C TYR A 95 -19.20 -2.15 -10.06
N ASP A 96 -19.23 -1.87 -11.36
CA ASP A 96 -18.52 -2.66 -12.37
C ASP A 96 -17.00 -2.59 -12.21
N ILE A 97 -16.47 -1.42 -11.83
CA ILE A 97 -15.05 -1.24 -11.52
C ILE A 97 -14.66 -2.11 -10.33
N VAL A 98 -15.37 -1.99 -9.20
CA VAL A 98 -15.05 -2.76 -7.99
C VAL A 98 -15.19 -4.26 -8.25
N LYS A 99 -16.27 -4.68 -8.91
CA LYS A 99 -16.48 -6.07 -9.34
C LYS A 99 -15.29 -6.58 -10.17
N THR A 100 -14.87 -5.82 -11.16
CA THR A 100 -13.76 -6.20 -12.05
C THR A 100 -12.45 -6.35 -11.25
N VAL A 101 -12.14 -5.41 -10.35
CA VAL A 101 -10.94 -5.46 -9.52
C VAL A 101 -10.90 -6.73 -8.66
N PHE A 102 -12.01 -7.10 -8.04
CA PHE A 102 -12.04 -8.28 -7.17
C PHE A 102 -12.18 -9.61 -7.93
N GLU A 103 -13.02 -9.67 -8.96
CA GLU A 103 -13.26 -10.90 -9.71
C GLU A 103 -12.14 -11.21 -10.72
N ARG A 104 -11.41 -10.19 -11.20
CA ARG A 104 -10.26 -10.34 -12.08
C ARG A 104 -8.93 -10.10 -11.37
N LYS A 105 -8.88 -10.28 -10.05
CA LYS A 105 -7.69 -10.04 -9.21
C LYS A 105 -6.44 -10.72 -9.76
N GLU A 106 -6.54 -11.96 -10.21
CA GLU A 106 -5.39 -12.72 -10.73
C GLU A 106 -4.77 -12.09 -11.98
N ASP A 107 -5.57 -11.43 -12.81
CA ASP A 107 -5.05 -10.70 -13.97
C ASP A 107 -4.24 -9.47 -13.53
N LEU A 108 -4.70 -8.78 -12.49
CA LEU A 108 -3.98 -7.64 -11.90
C LEU A 108 -2.69 -8.09 -11.22
N VAL A 109 -2.70 -9.24 -10.54
CA VAL A 109 -1.50 -9.82 -9.90
C VAL A 109 -0.40 -10.12 -10.92
N ARG A 110 -0.76 -10.53 -12.14
CA ARG A 110 0.22 -10.73 -13.23
C ARG A 110 0.90 -9.44 -13.66
N VAL A 111 0.22 -8.30 -13.51
CA VAL A 111 0.77 -6.99 -13.82
C VAL A 111 1.59 -6.45 -12.66
N HIS A 112 1.09 -6.57 -11.43
CA HIS A 112 1.76 -6.07 -10.23
C HIS A 112 1.45 -6.94 -9.01
N ALA A 113 2.49 -7.42 -8.33
CA ALA A 113 2.36 -8.36 -7.21
C ALA A 113 1.52 -7.82 -6.03
N GLU A 114 1.53 -6.51 -5.79
CA GLU A 114 0.75 -5.86 -4.74
C GLU A 114 -0.77 -6.03 -4.91
N ALA A 115 -1.25 -6.34 -6.11
CA ALA A 115 -2.67 -6.63 -6.32
C ALA A 115 -3.15 -7.87 -5.52
N ARG A 116 -2.25 -8.69 -4.99
CA ARG A 116 -2.57 -9.77 -4.03
C ARG A 116 -3.25 -9.23 -2.78
N ASN A 117 -2.98 -7.97 -2.42
CA ASN A 117 -3.52 -7.31 -1.25
C ASN A 117 -4.95 -6.77 -1.46
N PHE A 118 -5.54 -6.88 -2.67
CA PHE A 118 -6.97 -6.64 -2.87
C PHE A 118 -7.78 -7.73 -2.19
N GLU A 119 -8.12 -7.54 -0.91
CA GLU A 119 -8.88 -8.50 -0.13
C GLU A 119 -10.09 -7.83 0.53
N TYR A 120 -11.18 -8.59 0.63
CA TYR A 120 -12.42 -8.10 1.24
C TYR A 120 -12.24 -7.67 2.70
N LYS A 121 -11.40 -8.38 3.46
CA LYS A 121 -11.15 -8.09 4.88
C LYS A 121 -10.55 -6.71 5.13
N TYR A 122 -9.95 -6.09 4.11
CA TYR A 122 -9.36 -4.76 4.21
C TYR A 122 -10.32 -3.63 3.82
N GLN A 123 -11.53 -3.97 3.37
CA GLN A 123 -12.54 -2.99 2.99
C GLN A 123 -13.28 -2.51 4.25
N THR A 124 -12.66 -1.60 4.99
CA THR A 124 -13.20 -1.07 6.25
C THR A 124 -13.33 0.45 6.19
N PRO A 125 -14.33 1.05 6.87
CA PRO A 125 -14.52 2.51 6.85
C PRO A 125 -13.31 3.31 7.32
N GLY A 126 -12.54 2.77 8.24
CA GLY A 126 -11.33 3.43 8.77
C GLY A 126 -10.13 3.44 7.83
N ALA A 127 -10.14 2.61 6.78
CA ALA A 127 -9.03 2.51 5.83
C ALA A 127 -8.97 3.70 4.84
N ALA A 128 -10.04 4.47 4.70
CA ALA A 128 -10.11 5.59 3.78
C ALA A 128 -10.62 6.86 4.49
N VAL A 129 -10.12 8.00 4.04
CA VAL A 129 -10.56 9.33 4.53
C VAL A 129 -11.84 9.82 3.84
N VAL A 130 -12.29 9.12 2.82
CA VAL A 130 -13.50 9.43 2.03
C VAL A 130 -14.50 8.29 2.15
N PRO A 131 -15.82 8.54 2.06
CA PRO A 131 -16.83 7.50 2.13
C PRO A 131 -16.75 6.57 0.92
N PHE A 132 -17.17 5.33 1.10
CA PHE A 132 -17.34 4.40 -0.01
C PHE A 132 -18.43 4.88 -0.98
N HIS A 133 -18.18 4.74 -2.28
CA HIS A 133 -19.17 5.03 -3.30
C HIS A 133 -20.37 4.08 -3.21
N PRO A 134 -21.63 4.55 -3.41
CA PRO A 134 -22.81 3.67 -3.30
C PRO A 134 -22.74 2.43 -4.18
N GLY A 135 -22.22 2.53 -5.42
CA GLY A 135 -22.01 1.38 -6.30
C GLY A 135 -21.03 0.35 -5.73
N ALA A 136 -19.96 0.80 -5.05
CA ALA A 136 -19.02 -0.09 -4.36
C ALA A 136 -19.70 -0.80 -3.17
N LEU A 137 -20.46 -0.07 -2.37
CA LEU A 137 -21.21 -0.63 -1.25
C LEU A 137 -22.21 -1.70 -1.71
N LYS A 138 -22.87 -1.48 -2.85
CA LYS A 138 -23.78 -2.48 -3.45
C LYS A 138 -23.04 -3.78 -3.77
N TYR A 139 -21.89 -3.71 -4.43
CA TYR A 139 -21.09 -4.90 -4.73
C TYR A 139 -20.65 -5.63 -3.47
N PHE A 140 -20.14 -4.92 -2.47
CA PHE A 140 -19.70 -5.54 -1.22
C PHE A 140 -20.86 -6.19 -0.47
N ALA A 141 -22.05 -5.56 -0.44
CA ALA A 141 -23.24 -6.12 0.17
C ALA A 141 -23.67 -7.44 -0.50
N GLU A 142 -23.62 -7.53 -1.84
CA GLU A 142 -23.90 -8.76 -2.60
C GLU A 142 -22.90 -9.89 -2.27
N LYS A 143 -21.66 -9.56 -1.90
CA LYS A 143 -20.67 -10.52 -1.43
C LYS A 143 -20.74 -10.83 0.08
N GLY A 144 -21.74 -10.28 0.77
CA GLY A 144 -21.91 -10.46 2.22
C GLY A 144 -20.94 -9.64 3.08
N ILE A 145 -20.24 -8.69 2.48
CA ILE A 145 -19.27 -7.82 3.16
C ILE A 145 -20.03 -6.59 3.69
N LYS A 146 -20.07 -6.45 5.01
CA LYS A 146 -20.67 -5.28 5.66
C LYS A 146 -19.58 -4.23 5.88
N ILE A 147 -19.75 -3.07 5.25
CA ILE A 147 -18.95 -1.89 5.47
C ILE A 147 -19.81 -0.93 6.30
N ASN A 148 -19.58 -0.91 7.61
CA ASN A 148 -20.34 -0.09 8.56
C ASN A 148 -19.58 1.20 8.87
#